data_6a40134d1b6e570069d4799ea9d5e6b6
#
_entry.id   6a40134d1b6e570069d4799ea9d5e6b6
#
_cell.length_a   1.000
_cell.length_b   1.000
_cell.length_c   1.000
_cell.angle_alpha   90.00
_cell.angle_beta   90.00
_cell.angle_gamma   90.00
#
_symmetry.space_group_name_H-M   'P 1'
#
loop_
_entity.id
_entity.type
_entity.pdbx_description
1 polymer ?
#
loop_
_entity_poly.entity_id
_entity_poly.type
_entity_poly.pdbx_seq_one_letter_code
_entity_poly.pdbx_strand_id
1 'polypeptide(L)'
;QLFEFNFKTLTDAPWIIRPKIEIGLLEKIKNRSKEKLISYGTITSPLVTGRDNVLCGDLVLKSKNKIKLRFDDGSEKELENKIWKPLLRPTNVRKWKVNTPTQYVFFPYHEDGSRYSLIDEDKFKKEFPKTHKYLSDYKQNLLDRRDSRYTWREKNLPWYSLHRIGVPENHQKNKIITGSIL
;
A
#
# COMPACT_ATOMS: atom_id res chain seq x y z
N GLN A 1 26.59 -8.20 15.88
CA GLN A 1 27.96 -7.68 15.73
C GLN A 1 28.01 -6.28 16.36
N LEU A 2 28.84 -6.08 17.40
CA LEU A 2 29.05 -4.75 18.01
C LEU A 2 30.04 -3.97 17.16
N PHE A 3 29.83 -2.66 17.00
CA PHE A 3 30.74 -1.76 16.32
C PHE A 3 30.78 -0.41 17.04
N GLU A 4 31.92 0.27 16.97
CA GLU A 4 32.09 1.59 17.55
C GLU A 4 31.44 2.65 16.66
N PHE A 5 30.72 3.57 17.31
CA PHE A 5 30.08 4.69 16.64
C PHE A 5 30.49 6.01 17.29
N ASN A 6 30.96 6.96 16.50
CA ASN A 6 31.37 8.25 16.99
C ASN A 6 30.20 9.24 17.00
N PHE A 7 29.62 9.48 18.17
CA PHE A 7 28.48 10.41 18.34
C PHE A 7 28.79 11.87 17.94
N LYS A 8 30.06 12.28 17.91
CA LYS A 8 30.48 13.62 17.49
C LYS A 8 30.23 13.88 15.98
N THR A 9 29.98 12.85 15.20
CA THR A 9 29.68 12.95 13.77
C THR A 9 28.18 13.11 13.47
N LEU A 10 27.34 13.11 14.49
CA LEU A 10 25.91 13.33 14.34
C LEU A 10 25.62 14.79 13.98
N THR A 11 24.74 14.97 13.02
CA THR A 11 24.20 16.27 12.58
C THR A 11 22.68 16.24 12.67
N ASP A 12 22.00 17.32 12.31
CA ASP A 12 20.55 17.39 12.21
C ASP A 12 19.97 16.56 11.04
N ALA A 13 20.83 16.02 10.17
CA ALA A 13 20.41 15.09 9.12
C ALA A 13 20.02 13.72 9.70
N PRO A 14 19.20 12.92 8.98
CA PRO A 14 18.86 11.57 9.42
C PRO A 14 20.11 10.74 9.72
N TRP A 15 20.16 10.14 10.90
CA TRP A 15 21.34 9.41 11.37
C TRP A 15 21.47 8.07 10.65
N ILE A 16 22.65 7.80 10.15
CA ILE A 16 23.02 6.51 9.56
C ILE A 16 23.94 5.80 10.54
N ILE A 17 23.38 4.93 11.38
CA ILE A 17 24.13 4.13 12.35
C ILE A 17 24.46 2.79 11.70
N ARG A 18 25.68 2.70 11.14
CA ARG A 18 26.19 1.54 10.40
C ARG A 18 27.67 1.32 10.66
N PRO A 19 28.23 0.12 10.43
CA PRO A 19 29.66 -0.11 10.47
C PRO A 19 30.42 0.87 9.57
N LYS A 20 31.60 1.31 10.01
CA LYS A 20 32.43 2.31 9.31
C LYS A 20 32.69 1.96 7.84
N ILE A 21 32.85 0.67 7.53
CA ILE A 21 33.06 0.19 6.16
C ILE A 21 31.84 0.47 5.26
N GLU A 22 30.63 0.32 5.79
CA GLU A 22 29.39 0.61 5.03
C GLU A 22 29.21 2.11 4.83
N ILE A 23 29.54 2.93 5.83
CA ILE A 23 29.52 4.39 5.72
C ILE A 23 30.50 4.85 4.64
N GLY A 24 31.72 4.33 4.64
CA GLY A 24 32.74 4.65 3.63
C GLY A 24 32.31 4.23 2.21
N LEU A 25 31.57 3.13 2.07
CA LEU A 25 31.00 2.74 0.78
C LEU A 25 29.89 3.71 0.32
N LEU A 26 29.00 4.10 1.23
CA LEU A 26 27.96 5.09 0.93
C LEU A 26 28.53 6.44 0.51
N GLU A 27 29.61 6.90 1.18
CA GLU A 27 30.30 8.13 0.81
C GLU A 27 30.93 8.03 -0.58
N LYS A 28 31.60 6.90 -0.90
CA LYS A 28 32.13 6.67 -2.24
C LYS A 28 31.06 6.69 -3.32
N ILE A 29 29.90 6.08 -3.05
CA ILE A 29 28.75 6.11 -3.96
C ILE A 29 28.25 7.55 -4.14
N LYS A 30 28.03 8.28 -3.06
CA LYS A 30 27.58 9.68 -3.10
C LYS A 30 28.55 10.58 -3.89
N ASN A 31 29.87 10.44 -3.66
CA ASN A 31 30.86 11.26 -4.30
C ASN A 31 31.07 10.95 -5.79
N ARG A 32 30.74 9.72 -6.23
CA ARG A 32 30.78 9.31 -7.63
C ARG A 32 29.46 9.52 -8.36
N SER A 33 28.36 9.67 -7.63
CA SER A 33 27.04 9.92 -8.21
C SER A 33 26.95 11.33 -8.74
N LYS A 34 26.79 11.49 -10.04
CA LYS A 34 26.61 12.81 -10.68
C LYS A 34 25.19 13.36 -10.45
N GLU A 35 24.21 12.47 -10.29
CA GLU A 35 22.80 12.83 -10.19
C GLU A 35 22.07 11.97 -9.18
N LYS A 36 20.95 12.47 -8.69
CA LYS A 36 20.07 11.75 -7.76
C LYS A 36 18.92 11.10 -8.52
N LEU A 37 18.41 9.97 -8.04
CA LEU A 37 17.28 9.27 -8.65
C LEU A 37 16.06 10.17 -8.85
N ILE A 38 15.84 11.14 -7.95
CA ILE A 38 14.75 12.11 -8.05
C ILE A 38 14.82 13.01 -9.29
N SER A 39 16.01 13.16 -9.91
CA SER A 39 16.15 13.88 -11.18
C SER A 39 15.52 13.14 -12.36
N TYR A 40 15.28 11.84 -12.22
CA TYR A 40 14.74 10.98 -13.27
C TYR A 40 13.27 10.57 -13.06
N GLY A 41 12.72 10.87 -11.89
CA GLY A 41 11.32 10.50 -11.61
C GLY A 41 10.83 10.92 -10.24
N THR A 42 9.56 10.73 -10.01
CA THR A 42 8.90 11.04 -8.73
C THR A 42 8.89 9.81 -7.84
N ILE A 43 9.32 9.96 -6.59
CA ILE A 43 9.22 8.92 -5.55
C ILE A 43 7.87 9.09 -4.87
N THR A 44 7.07 8.02 -4.85
CA THR A 44 5.72 8.07 -4.29
C THR A 44 5.50 6.98 -3.25
N SER A 45 4.66 7.30 -2.27
CA SER A 45 4.24 6.34 -1.26
C SER A 45 3.26 5.32 -1.85
N PRO A 46 3.31 4.06 -1.37
CA PRO A 46 2.36 3.04 -1.78
C PRO A 46 0.96 3.30 -1.21
N LEU A 47 0.00 2.50 -1.70
CA LEU A 47 -1.32 2.38 -1.10
C LEU A 47 -1.21 1.83 0.33
N VAL A 48 -2.01 2.38 1.24
CA VAL A 48 -2.14 1.92 2.63
C VAL A 48 -3.61 1.73 2.94
N THR A 49 -3.99 0.53 3.36
CA THR A 49 -5.40 0.20 3.66
C THR A 49 -5.83 0.64 5.05
N GLY A 50 -4.92 0.54 6.02
CA GLY A 50 -5.18 0.72 7.44
C GLY A 50 -5.83 -0.49 8.13
N ARG A 51 -6.23 -1.54 7.37
CA ARG A 51 -6.74 -2.83 7.89
C ARG A 51 -6.59 -3.91 6.81
N ASP A 52 -5.37 -4.40 6.63
CA ASP A 52 -5.07 -5.40 5.60
C ASP A 52 -5.86 -6.69 5.78
N ASN A 53 -6.05 -7.15 7.02
CA ASN A 53 -6.78 -8.37 7.34
C ASN A 53 -8.25 -8.36 6.90
N VAL A 54 -8.84 -7.18 6.67
CA VAL A 54 -10.23 -7.02 6.17
C VAL A 54 -10.25 -6.58 4.72
N LEU A 55 -9.33 -5.69 4.34
CA LEU A 55 -9.34 -5.02 3.05
C LEU A 55 -8.43 -5.68 2.01
N CYS A 56 -7.71 -6.74 2.38
CA CYS A 56 -6.90 -7.55 1.47
C CYS A 56 -7.24 -9.03 1.63
N GLY A 57 -7.15 -9.80 0.54
CA GLY A 57 -7.34 -11.23 0.57
C GLY A 57 -6.52 -11.94 -0.50
N ASP A 58 -6.18 -13.21 -0.25
CA ASP A 58 -5.46 -14.04 -1.20
C ASP A 58 -6.41 -14.60 -2.26
N LEU A 59 -5.99 -14.57 -3.51
CA LEU A 59 -6.79 -15.07 -4.62
C LEU A 59 -6.94 -16.59 -4.56
N VAL A 60 -8.18 -17.06 -4.50
CA VAL A 60 -8.54 -18.47 -4.65
C VAL A 60 -9.02 -18.75 -6.08
N LEU A 61 -9.97 -17.94 -6.57
CA LEU A 61 -10.53 -18.08 -7.91
C LEU A 61 -10.96 -16.71 -8.45
N LYS A 62 -10.81 -16.52 -9.75
CA LYS A 62 -11.24 -15.29 -10.42
C LYS A 62 -11.94 -15.60 -11.73
N SER A 63 -13.07 -14.93 -11.95
CA SER A 63 -13.81 -14.89 -13.21
C SER A 63 -14.05 -13.45 -13.66
N LYS A 64 -14.75 -13.27 -14.78
CA LYS A 64 -15.06 -11.94 -15.32
C LYS A 64 -15.76 -11.04 -14.30
N ASN A 65 -16.75 -11.55 -13.58
CA ASN A 65 -17.62 -10.77 -12.69
C ASN A 65 -17.38 -11.06 -11.21
N LYS A 66 -16.74 -12.17 -10.87
CA LYS A 66 -16.63 -12.66 -9.49
C LYS A 66 -15.17 -12.95 -9.16
N ILE A 67 -14.84 -12.73 -7.91
CA ILE A 67 -13.56 -13.11 -7.31
C ILE A 67 -13.82 -13.84 -6.00
N LYS A 68 -13.12 -14.93 -5.77
CA LYS A 68 -13.13 -15.65 -4.50
C LYS A 68 -11.81 -15.37 -3.80
N LEU A 69 -11.89 -14.76 -2.63
CA LEU A 69 -10.74 -14.39 -1.82
C LEU A 69 -10.76 -15.14 -0.49
N ARG A 70 -9.56 -15.50 -0.03
CA ARG A 70 -9.32 -16.02 1.32
C ARG A 70 -8.73 -14.91 2.17
N PHE A 71 -9.32 -14.69 3.33
CA PHE A 71 -8.90 -13.67 4.29
C PHE A 71 -8.04 -14.26 5.41
N ASP A 72 -7.42 -13.41 6.22
CA ASP A 72 -6.49 -13.82 7.29
C ASP A 72 -7.12 -14.74 8.35
N ASP A 73 -8.44 -14.64 8.54
CA ASP A 73 -9.21 -15.53 9.43
C ASP A 73 -9.48 -16.92 8.83
N GLY A 74 -8.97 -17.19 7.63
CA GLY A 74 -9.17 -18.43 6.87
C GLY A 74 -10.49 -18.47 6.12
N SER A 75 -11.40 -17.50 6.30
CA SER A 75 -12.68 -17.48 5.59
C SER A 75 -12.52 -17.21 4.10
N GLU A 76 -13.35 -17.85 3.29
CA GLU A 76 -13.41 -17.62 1.85
C GLU A 76 -14.71 -16.92 1.49
N LYS A 77 -14.61 -15.83 0.72
CA LYS A 77 -15.78 -15.06 0.26
C LYS A 77 -15.79 -14.91 -1.25
N GLU A 78 -16.95 -15.11 -1.85
CA GLU A 78 -17.20 -14.80 -3.26
C GLU A 78 -17.76 -13.38 -3.36
N LEU A 79 -17.01 -12.51 -4.01
CA LEU A 79 -17.23 -11.05 -4.08
C LEU A 79 -17.27 -10.58 -5.53
N GLU A 80 -17.62 -9.32 -5.76
CA GLU A 80 -17.61 -8.71 -7.09
C GLU A 80 -16.16 -8.36 -7.51
N ASN A 81 -15.70 -8.93 -8.64
CA ASN A 81 -14.32 -8.78 -9.10
C ASN A 81 -13.91 -7.32 -9.39
N LYS A 82 -14.83 -6.49 -9.90
CA LYS A 82 -14.52 -5.16 -10.43
C LYS A 82 -13.90 -4.22 -9.39
N ILE A 83 -14.31 -4.36 -8.10
CA ILE A 83 -13.88 -3.47 -7.02
C ILE A 83 -12.62 -3.97 -6.30
N TRP A 84 -12.15 -5.18 -6.60
CA TRP A 84 -10.92 -5.75 -6.05
C TRP A 84 -9.80 -5.66 -7.07
N LYS A 85 -8.66 -5.08 -6.68
CA LYS A 85 -7.51 -4.86 -7.56
C LYS A 85 -6.32 -5.71 -7.11
N PRO A 86 -5.50 -6.22 -8.05
CA PRO A 86 -4.29 -6.95 -7.68
C PRO A 86 -3.34 -6.05 -6.88
N LEU A 87 -2.80 -6.58 -5.80
CA LEU A 87 -1.90 -5.88 -4.87
C LEU A 87 -0.51 -6.51 -4.89
N LEU A 88 0.48 -5.70 -5.26
CA LEU A 88 1.87 -6.10 -5.13
C LEU A 88 2.33 -5.92 -3.69
N ARG A 89 2.88 -6.98 -3.11
CA ARG A 89 3.56 -6.96 -1.81
C ARG A 89 5.08 -6.95 -2.00
N PRO A 90 5.87 -6.54 -1.00
CA PRO A 90 7.33 -6.63 -1.06
C PRO A 90 7.84 -8.04 -1.43
N THR A 91 7.11 -9.08 -1.01
CA THR A 91 7.40 -10.49 -1.34
C THR A 91 7.27 -10.82 -2.82
N ASN A 92 6.52 -10.03 -3.59
CA ASN A 92 6.40 -10.20 -5.04
C ASN A 92 7.60 -9.59 -5.79
N VAL A 93 8.35 -8.69 -5.15
CA VAL A 93 9.47 -7.99 -5.78
C VAL A 93 10.76 -8.74 -5.53
N ARG A 94 11.48 -9.06 -6.59
CA ARG A 94 12.78 -9.72 -6.59
C ARG A 94 13.73 -8.91 -7.45
N LYS A 95 15.04 -9.16 -7.33
CA LYS A 95 16.03 -8.52 -8.19
C LYS A 95 15.68 -8.78 -9.66
N TRP A 96 15.40 -7.73 -10.40
CA TRP A 96 15.06 -7.72 -11.83
C TRP A 96 13.77 -8.46 -12.21
N LYS A 97 12.92 -8.81 -11.24
CA LYS A 97 11.68 -9.55 -11.49
C LYS A 97 10.57 -9.11 -10.54
N VAL A 98 9.37 -9.01 -11.08
CA VAL A 98 8.13 -8.88 -10.29
C VAL A 98 7.30 -10.13 -10.55
N ASN A 99 6.99 -10.86 -9.49
CA ASN A 99 6.08 -12.02 -9.57
C ASN A 99 4.63 -11.54 -9.65
N THR A 100 3.79 -12.33 -10.30
CA THR A 100 2.34 -12.06 -10.35
C THR A 100 1.77 -11.94 -8.93
N PRO A 101 1.03 -10.88 -8.63
CA PRO A 101 0.40 -10.73 -7.32
C PRO A 101 -0.66 -11.81 -7.11
N THR A 102 -0.60 -12.42 -5.93
CA THR A 102 -1.61 -13.39 -5.46
C THR A 102 -2.63 -12.73 -4.54
N GLN A 103 -2.35 -11.54 -4.04
CA GLN A 103 -3.25 -10.78 -3.19
C GLN A 103 -4.03 -9.72 -3.98
N TYR A 104 -5.21 -9.46 -3.49
CA TYR A 104 -6.12 -8.42 -3.98
C TYR A 104 -6.49 -7.48 -2.85
N VAL A 105 -6.64 -6.20 -3.18
CA VAL A 105 -7.06 -5.15 -2.27
C VAL A 105 -8.41 -4.59 -2.69
N PHE A 106 -9.26 -4.33 -1.73
CA PHE A 106 -10.47 -3.56 -1.93
C PHE A 106 -10.12 -2.12 -2.34
N PHE A 107 -10.65 -1.66 -3.47
CA PHE A 107 -10.34 -0.35 -4.03
C PHE A 107 -11.62 0.35 -4.49
N PRO A 108 -12.34 1.03 -3.57
CA PRO A 108 -13.65 1.64 -3.84
C PRO A 108 -13.54 3.02 -4.51
N TYR A 109 -12.65 3.17 -5.46
CA TYR A 109 -12.45 4.43 -6.14
C TYR A 109 -12.66 4.26 -7.64
N HIS A 110 -13.26 5.25 -8.27
CA HIS A 110 -13.36 5.36 -9.71
C HIS A 110 -12.47 6.48 -10.23
N GLU A 111 -12.02 6.32 -11.43
CA GLU A 111 -11.20 7.29 -12.12
C GLU A 111 -12.09 8.46 -12.61
N ASP A 112 -11.71 9.67 -12.24
CA ASP A 112 -12.38 10.90 -12.64
C ASP A 112 -11.32 11.86 -13.19
N GLY A 113 -11.05 11.76 -14.47
CA GLY A 113 -9.94 12.44 -15.13
C GLY A 113 -8.58 12.01 -14.55
N SER A 114 -7.83 12.94 -13.96
CA SER A 114 -6.53 12.67 -13.32
C SER A 114 -6.65 12.32 -11.83
N ARG A 115 -7.87 12.21 -11.28
CA ARG A 115 -8.10 11.95 -9.86
C ARG A 115 -8.88 10.67 -9.63
N TYR A 116 -8.81 10.16 -8.43
CA TYR A 116 -9.65 9.06 -7.97
C TYR A 116 -10.65 9.59 -6.94
N SER A 117 -11.92 9.37 -7.22
CA SER A 117 -13.02 9.74 -6.33
C SER A 117 -13.59 8.49 -5.67
N LEU A 118 -13.86 8.56 -4.37
CA LEU A 118 -14.51 7.48 -3.63
C LEU A 118 -15.90 7.25 -4.20
N ILE A 119 -16.28 6.00 -4.42
CA ILE A 119 -17.63 5.62 -4.82
C ILE A 119 -18.58 5.96 -3.68
N ASP A 120 -19.69 6.62 -3.97
CA ASP A 120 -20.75 6.91 -3.00
C ASP A 120 -21.30 5.62 -2.35
N GLU A 121 -21.72 5.68 -1.06
CA GLU A 121 -22.13 4.50 -0.31
C GLU A 121 -23.39 3.82 -0.91
N ASP A 122 -24.35 4.58 -1.40
CA ASP A 122 -25.56 4.01 -2.03
C ASP A 122 -25.20 3.31 -3.35
N LYS A 123 -24.32 3.91 -4.14
CA LYS A 123 -23.80 3.31 -5.35
C LYS A 123 -22.98 2.06 -5.04
N PHE A 124 -22.12 2.12 -4.01
CA PHE A 124 -21.33 0.97 -3.54
C PHE A 124 -22.24 -0.20 -3.16
N LYS A 125 -23.26 0.05 -2.34
CA LYS A 125 -24.26 -0.95 -1.92
C LYS A 125 -25.00 -1.55 -3.10
N LYS A 126 -25.37 -0.73 -4.10
CA LYS A 126 -26.15 -1.16 -5.26
C LYS A 126 -25.31 -1.98 -6.25
N GLU A 127 -24.11 -1.54 -6.56
CA GLU A 127 -23.25 -2.17 -7.57
C GLU A 127 -22.43 -3.35 -7.03
N PHE A 128 -22.11 -3.36 -5.72
CA PHE A 128 -21.25 -4.36 -5.09
C PHE A 128 -21.87 -4.91 -3.79
N PRO A 129 -23.09 -5.47 -3.85
CA PRO A 129 -23.83 -5.85 -2.65
C PRO A 129 -23.15 -6.90 -1.78
N LYS A 130 -22.44 -7.87 -2.37
CA LYS A 130 -21.71 -8.90 -1.60
C LYS A 130 -20.52 -8.31 -0.88
N THR A 131 -19.73 -7.46 -1.57
CA THR A 131 -18.58 -6.77 -0.98
C THR A 131 -19.04 -5.80 0.10
N HIS A 132 -20.12 -5.04 -0.15
CA HIS A 132 -20.71 -4.15 0.85
C HIS A 132 -21.15 -4.91 2.10
N LYS A 133 -21.89 -6.02 1.94
CA LYS A 133 -22.34 -6.88 3.06
C LYS A 133 -21.14 -7.39 3.85
N TYR A 134 -20.14 -7.97 3.18
CA TYR A 134 -18.92 -8.45 3.81
C TYR A 134 -18.24 -7.37 4.66
N LEU A 135 -18.00 -6.18 4.08
CA LEU A 135 -17.33 -5.10 4.80
C LEU A 135 -18.19 -4.49 5.91
N SER A 136 -19.53 -4.53 5.78
CA SER A 136 -20.45 -4.04 6.82
C SER A 136 -20.33 -4.81 8.13
N ASP A 137 -19.97 -6.10 8.08
CA ASP A 137 -19.70 -6.91 9.26
C ASP A 137 -18.48 -6.38 10.06
N TYR A 138 -17.56 -5.66 9.38
CA TYR A 138 -16.38 -5.06 9.96
C TYR A 138 -16.48 -3.53 10.13
N LYS A 139 -17.67 -2.92 9.93
CA LYS A 139 -17.84 -1.46 9.92
C LYS A 139 -17.28 -0.78 11.17
N GLN A 140 -17.53 -1.33 12.36
CA GLN A 140 -17.00 -0.79 13.61
C GLN A 140 -15.46 -0.83 13.62
N ASN A 141 -14.89 -1.96 13.26
CA ASN A 141 -13.44 -2.17 13.17
C ASN A 141 -12.78 -1.19 12.18
N LEU A 142 -13.46 -0.90 11.07
CA LEU A 142 -12.99 0.04 10.06
C LEU A 142 -13.10 1.50 10.52
N LEU A 143 -14.13 1.86 11.30
CA LEU A 143 -14.29 3.18 11.91
C LEU A 143 -13.28 3.44 13.05
N ASP A 144 -12.85 2.40 13.74
CA ASP A 144 -11.90 2.50 14.84
C ASP A 144 -10.42 2.51 14.37
N ARG A 145 -10.17 2.48 13.04
CA ARG A 145 -8.83 2.69 12.48
C ARG A 145 -8.30 4.07 12.90
N ARG A 146 -7.02 4.12 13.20
CA ARG A 146 -6.36 5.37 13.60
C ARG A 146 -5.47 5.91 12.49
N ASP A 147 -5.54 7.22 12.30
CA ASP A 147 -4.55 7.99 11.58
C ASP A 147 -3.92 8.99 12.56
N SER A 148 -2.73 8.65 13.04
CA SER A 148 -2.06 9.40 14.10
C SER A 148 -2.88 9.37 15.41
N ARG A 149 -3.43 10.51 15.85
CA ARG A 149 -4.16 10.66 17.11
C ARG A 149 -5.65 10.33 17.01
N TYR A 150 -6.24 10.43 15.82
CA TYR A 150 -7.67 10.37 15.58
C TYR A 150 -8.11 9.11 14.88
N THR A 151 -9.31 8.62 15.22
CA THR A 151 -9.98 7.53 14.51
C THR A 151 -10.67 8.02 13.23
N TRP A 152 -11.04 7.10 12.33
CA TRP A 152 -11.88 7.38 11.16
C TRP A 152 -13.21 8.00 11.55
N ARG A 153 -13.81 7.52 12.64
CA ARG A 153 -15.05 8.04 13.21
C ARG A 153 -14.92 9.51 13.64
N GLU A 154 -13.90 9.83 14.40
CA GLU A 154 -13.64 11.21 14.86
C GLU A 154 -13.38 12.18 13.72
N LYS A 155 -12.78 11.70 12.62
CA LYS A 155 -12.56 12.50 11.42
C LYS A 155 -13.77 12.55 10.48
N ASN A 156 -14.87 11.86 10.81
CA ASN A 156 -16.05 11.71 9.96
C ASN A 156 -15.73 11.25 8.53
N LEU A 157 -14.78 10.33 8.41
CA LEU A 157 -14.38 9.76 7.12
C LEU A 157 -15.29 8.58 6.75
N PRO A 158 -15.55 8.36 5.45
CA PRO A 158 -16.31 7.19 5.00
C PRO A 158 -15.64 5.91 5.50
N TRP A 159 -16.41 5.05 6.17
CA TRP A 159 -15.91 3.86 6.87
C TRP A 159 -15.19 2.86 5.96
N TYR A 160 -15.55 2.82 4.68
CA TYR A 160 -14.98 1.94 3.67
C TYR A 160 -13.83 2.58 2.85
N SER A 161 -13.47 3.83 3.11
CA SER A 161 -12.33 4.47 2.43
C SER A 161 -11.00 3.86 2.85
N LEU A 162 -9.99 3.90 1.98
CA LEU A 162 -8.64 3.48 2.33
C LEU A 162 -7.90 4.58 3.10
N HIS A 163 -6.89 4.19 3.87
CA HIS A 163 -6.07 5.15 4.63
C HIS A 163 -5.33 6.11 3.68
N ARG A 164 -4.69 5.57 2.65
CA ARG A 164 -4.03 6.34 1.58
C ARG A 164 -4.15 5.55 0.28
N ILE A 165 -4.48 6.23 -0.78
CA ILE A 165 -4.57 5.61 -2.11
C ILE A 165 -3.25 5.71 -2.90
N GLY A 166 -2.21 6.35 -2.32
CA GLY A 166 -0.99 6.67 -3.04
C GLY A 166 -1.20 7.82 -4.03
N VAL A 167 -0.38 7.84 -5.07
CA VAL A 167 -0.55 8.77 -6.20
C VAL A 167 -1.28 8.04 -7.31
N PRO A 168 -2.56 8.35 -7.56
CA PRO A 168 -3.42 7.60 -8.48
C PRO A 168 -2.84 7.47 -9.87
N GLU A 169 -2.30 8.55 -10.40
CA GLU A 169 -1.70 8.61 -11.73
C GLU A 169 -0.57 7.59 -11.95
N ASN A 170 0.08 7.15 -10.88
CA ASN A 170 1.18 6.19 -10.95
C ASN A 170 0.72 4.74 -10.88
N HIS A 171 -0.57 4.46 -10.65
CA HIS A 171 -1.05 3.08 -10.54
C HIS A 171 -0.95 2.32 -11.87
N GLN A 172 -1.17 3.00 -12.99
CA GLN A 172 -1.16 2.41 -14.32
C GLN A 172 0.09 2.74 -15.15
N LYS A 173 0.92 3.72 -14.72
CA LYS A 173 2.15 4.10 -15.44
C LYS A 173 3.27 3.08 -15.26
N ASN A 174 4.16 3.04 -16.24
CA ASN A 174 5.43 2.33 -16.10
C ASN A 174 6.22 2.90 -14.91
N LYS A 175 6.68 2.03 -14.04
CA LYS A 175 7.35 2.42 -12.80
C LYS A 175 8.40 1.40 -12.37
N ILE A 176 9.38 1.88 -11.66
CA ILE A 176 10.34 1.04 -10.94
C ILE A 176 9.74 0.76 -9.55
N ILE A 177 9.65 -0.51 -9.19
CA ILE A 177 9.18 -0.93 -7.88
C ILE A 177 10.39 -1.47 -7.12
N THR A 178 10.62 -0.94 -5.92
CA THR A 178 11.64 -1.46 -5.01
C THR A 178 10.96 -2.09 -3.81
N GLY A 179 11.56 -3.16 -3.27
CA GLY A 179 11.18 -3.65 -1.94
C GLY A 179 11.50 -2.59 -0.88
N SER A 180 10.84 -2.69 0.27
CA SER A 180 11.23 -1.88 1.44
C SER A 180 12.70 -2.13 1.74
N ILE A 181 13.49 -1.07 1.76
CA ILE A 181 14.86 -1.10 2.29
C ILE A 181 14.69 -0.90 3.79
N LEU A 182 14.80 -1.99 4.55
CA LEU A 182 14.87 -1.95 6.01
C LEU A 182 16.33 -1.78 6.43
#